data_fad5d613ef9e6637beb5114223936743
#
_entry.id   fad5d613ef9e6637beb5114223936743
#
_cell.length_a   1.000
_cell.length_b   1.000
_cell.length_c   1.000
_cell.angle_alpha   90.00
_cell.angle_beta   90.00
_cell.angle_gamma   90.00
#
_symmetry.space_group_name_H-M   'P 1'
#
loop_
_entity.id
_entity.type
_entity.pdbx_description
1 polymer ?
#
loop_
_entity_poly.entity_id
_entity_poly.type
_entity_poly.pdbx_seq_one_letter_code
_entity_poly.pdbx_strand_id
1 'polypeptide(L)'
;TQASTRLVTVLGPGGIGKSTLAGLVTARLRGVFSDGVFEIPLAALTQADQIFPAIADATGLKPISEKPLPPQLFGHLGGKRILLILDNVEQLTENAQHFKAILDGAPSVRILTTSRERLNLQDEVVFRLDGLRVPADGHDGNNESVALFLRYALRANPLLTVDDNA
;
A
#
# COMPACT_ATOMS: atom_id res chain seq x y z
N THR A 1 -7.87 14.47 -22.06
CA THR A 1 -8.40 13.43 -21.14
C THR A 1 -7.22 12.89 -20.37
N GLN A 2 -7.00 13.35 -19.13
CA GLN A 2 -6.04 12.69 -18.24
C GLN A 2 -6.56 11.27 -18.02
N ALA A 3 -5.81 10.27 -18.47
CA ALA A 3 -6.06 8.88 -18.12
C ALA A 3 -6.05 8.83 -16.58
N SER A 4 -7.17 8.48 -15.96
CA SER A 4 -7.25 8.47 -14.51
C SER A 4 -6.32 7.39 -13.99
N THR A 5 -5.27 7.76 -13.29
CA THR A 5 -4.33 6.84 -12.63
C THR A 5 -5.09 5.80 -11.82
N ARG A 6 -4.83 4.53 -12.11
CA ARG A 6 -5.51 3.40 -11.47
C ARG A 6 -4.57 2.50 -10.67
N LEU A 7 -3.27 2.60 -10.92
CA LEU A 7 -2.23 1.88 -10.21
C LEU A 7 -1.14 2.85 -9.76
N VAL A 8 -0.91 2.88 -8.47
CA VAL A 8 0.18 3.67 -7.85
C VAL A 8 1.05 2.72 -7.04
N THR A 9 2.35 2.76 -7.26
CA THR A 9 3.34 2.02 -6.47
C THR A 9 4.14 2.98 -5.60
N VAL A 10 4.03 2.84 -4.29
CA VAL A 10 4.92 3.49 -3.33
C VAL A 10 6.21 2.70 -3.27
N LEU A 11 7.25 3.25 -3.87
CA LEU A 11 8.56 2.63 -4.02
C LEU A 11 9.53 3.16 -2.97
N GLY A 12 10.28 2.28 -2.32
CA GLY A 12 11.35 2.69 -1.41
C GLY A 12 11.95 1.51 -0.63
N PRO A 13 13.12 1.69 -0.01
CA PRO A 13 13.78 0.64 0.75
C PRO A 13 12.95 0.13 1.94
N GLY A 14 13.36 -1.01 2.50
CA GLY A 14 12.75 -1.55 3.71
C GLY A 14 12.83 -0.56 4.88
N GLY A 15 11.81 -0.50 5.70
CA GLY A 15 11.79 0.37 6.89
C GLY A 15 11.56 1.86 6.63
N ILE A 16 11.47 2.33 5.37
CA ILE A 16 11.33 3.76 5.03
C ILE A 16 9.97 4.37 5.41
N GLY A 17 9.00 3.55 5.82
CA GLY A 17 7.66 4.03 6.18
C GLY A 17 6.59 3.84 5.10
N LYS A 18 6.80 2.99 4.09
CA LYS A 18 5.81 2.73 3.02
C LYS A 18 4.45 2.27 3.57
N SER A 19 4.45 1.27 4.45
CA SER A 19 3.21 0.74 5.07
C SER A 19 2.55 1.79 5.98
N THR A 20 3.34 2.62 6.67
CA THR A 20 2.82 3.74 7.45
C THR A 20 2.10 4.76 6.55
N LEU A 21 2.70 5.10 5.40
CA LEU A 21 2.07 5.98 4.41
C LEU A 21 0.79 5.34 3.86
N ALA A 22 0.81 4.05 3.52
CA ALA A 22 -0.37 3.32 3.06
C ALA A 22 -1.52 3.38 4.07
N GLY A 23 -1.24 3.15 5.36
CA GLY A 23 -2.24 3.28 6.44
C GLY A 23 -2.80 4.71 6.57
N LEU A 24 -1.98 5.75 6.41
CA LEU A 24 -2.45 7.14 6.41
C LEU A 24 -3.35 7.43 5.19
N VAL A 25 -3.00 6.91 4.03
CA VAL A 25 -3.83 7.01 2.82
C VAL A 25 -5.17 6.31 3.03
N THR A 26 -5.16 5.10 3.61
CA THR A 26 -6.38 4.37 4.01
C THR A 26 -7.31 5.26 4.83
N ALA A 27 -6.78 5.85 5.90
CA ALA A 27 -7.58 6.68 6.82
C ALA A 27 -8.20 7.90 6.12
N ARG A 28 -7.46 8.53 5.18
CA ARG A 28 -7.92 9.73 4.47
C ARG A 28 -8.89 9.46 3.34
N LEU A 29 -8.79 8.29 2.69
CA LEU A 29 -9.56 7.98 1.49
C LEU A 29 -10.81 7.14 1.74
N ARG A 30 -11.09 6.69 2.96
CA ARG A 30 -12.29 5.92 3.30
C ARG A 30 -13.60 6.58 2.85
N GLY A 31 -13.69 7.89 2.91
CA GLY A 31 -14.88 8.64 2.45
C GLY A 31 -14.95 8.91 0.94
N VAL A 32 -13.85 8.64 0.21
CA VAL A 32 -13.77 8.88 -1.25
C VAL A 32 -14.20 7.66 -2.05
N PHE A 33 -13.93 6.46 -1.53
CA PHE A 33 -14.31 5.20 -2.15
C PHE A 33 -15.57 4.65 -1.51
N SER A 34 -16.71 4.80 -2.22
CA SER A 34 -18.05 4.47 -1.68
C SER A 34 -18.20 3.01 -1.27
N ASP A 35 -17.49 2.11 -1.94
CA ASP A 35 -17.60 0.66 -1.72
C ASP A 35 -16.44 0.10 -0.88
N GLY A 36 -15.55 0.98 -0.41
CA GLY A 36 -14.56 0.66 0.61
C GLY A 36 -13.11 0.85 0.20
N VAL A 37 -12.26 0.85 1.23
CA VAL A 37 -10.80 0.82 1.13
C VAL A 37 -10.34 -0.43 1.89
N PHE A 38 -9.65 -1.33 1.21
CA PHE A 38 -9.22 -2.61 1.74
C PHE A 38 -7.71 -2.69 1.77
N GLU A 39 -7.17 -2.87 2.95
CA GLU A 39 -5.73 -3.05 3.17
C GLU A 39 -5.42 -4.54 3.30
N ILE A 40 -4.55 -5.04 2.42
CA ILE A 40 -4.24 -6.45 2.26
C ILE A 40 -2.73 -6.63 2.37
N PRO A 41 -2.25 -7.15 3.50
CA PRO A 41 -0.84 -7.46 3.68
C PRO A 41 -0.47 -8.70 2.85
N LEU A 42 0.46 -8.55 1.92
CA LEU A 42 0.91 -9.64 1.04
C LEU A 42 2.26 -10.25 1.45
N ALA A 43 2.86 -9.76 2.53
CA ALA A 43 4.17 -10.22 2.99
C ALA A 43 4.29 -11.73 3.25
N ALA A 44 3.17 -12.38 3.61
CA ALA A 44 3.14 -13.82 3.88
C ALA A 44 2.88 -14.67 2.64
N LEU A 45 2.53 -14.05 1.50
CA LEU A 45 2.24 -14.79 0.27
C LEU A 45 3.55 -15.16 -0.43
N THR A 46 3.65 -16.42 -0.79
CA THR A 46 4.82 -16.99 -1.48
C THR A 46 4.57 -17.28 -2.95
N GLN A 47 3.30 -17.26 -3.37
CA GLN A 47 2.87 -17.57 -4.72
C GLN A 47 1.87 -16.51 -5.21
N ALA A 48 1.98 -16.15 -6.47
CA ALA A 48 1.18 -15.08 -7.06
C ALA A 48 -0.31 -15.42 -7.21
N ASP A 49 -0.67 -16.68 -7.33
CA ASP A 49 -2.04 -17.15 -7.38
C ASP A 49 -2.81 -16.92 -6.08
N GLN A 50 -2.10 -16.72 -4.97
CA GLN A 50 -2.68 -16.40 -3.66
C GLN A 50 -3.22 -14.96 -3.57
N ILE A 51 -2.87 -14.08 -4.53
CA ILE A 51 -3.37 -12.70 -4.57
C ILE A 51 -4.89 -12.64 -4.68
N PHE A 52 -5.49 -13.43 -5.59
CA PHE A 52 -6.94 -13.42 -5.79
C PHE A 52 -7.72 -13.93 -4.55
N PRO A 53 -7.32 -15.04 -3.91
CA PRO A 53 -7.91 -15.44 -2.63
C PRO A 53 -7.81 -14.37 -1.54
N ALA A 54 -6.65 -13.73 -1.39
CA ALA A 54 -6.46 -12.69 -0.39
C ALA A 54 -7.38 -11.48 -0.61
N ILE A 55 -7.56 -11.06 -1.88
CA ILE A 55 -8.48 -9.97 -2.22
C ILE A 55 -9.93 -10.41 -2.02
N ALA A 56 -10.29 -11.64 -2.38
CA ALA A 56 -11.63 -12.18 -2.21
C ALA A 56 -12.04 -12.19 -0.74
N ASP A 57 -11.16 -12.67 0.14
CA ASP A 57 -11.37 -12.69 1.58
C ASP A 57 -11.53 -11.28 2.15
N ALA A 58 -10.61 -10.38 1.84
CA ALA A 58 -10.64 -9.01 2.32
C ALA A 58 -11.88 -8.23 1.86
N THR A 59 -12.39 -8.50 0.67
CA THR A 59 -13.58 -7.84 0.10
C THR A 59 -14.89 -8.55 0.39
N GLY A 60 -14.85 -9.67 1.15
CA GLY A 60 -16.02 -10.43 1.58
C GLY A 60 -16.67 -11.27 0.47
N LEU A 61 -15.95 -11.57 -0.61
CA LEU A 61 -16.42 -12.51 -1.61
C LEU A 61 -16.43 -13.92 -1.04
N LYS A 62 -17.55 -14.62 -1.17
CA LYS A 62 -17.69 -16.06 -0.89
C LYS A 62 -17.65 -16.82 -2.21
N PRO A 63 -16.49 -17.39 -2.59
CA PRO A 63 -16.35 -18.07 -3.88
C PRO A 63 -17.21 -19.35 -3.95
N ILE A 64 -17.71 -19.62 -5.16
CA ILE A 64 -18.37 -20.90 -5.47
C ILE A 64 -17.27 -21.87 -5.90
N SER A 65 -17.09 -22.97 -5.17
CA SER A 65 -15.95 -23.90 -5.30
C SER A 65 -15.80 -24.53 -6.69
N GLU A 66 -16.88 -24.67 -7.45
CA GLU A 66 -16.86 -25.31 -8.77
C GLU A 66 -16.49 -24.35 -9.92
N LYS A 67 -16.27 -23.07 -9.63
CA LYS A 67 -15.97 -22.03 -10.63
C LYS A 67 -14.61 -21.40 -10.40
N PRO A 68 -13.88 -21.03 -11.46
CA PRO A 68 -12.62 -20.30 -11.33
C PRO A 68 -12.81 -19.01 -10.52
N LEU A 69 -11.89 -18.75 -9.59
CA LEU A 69 -11.97 -17.58 -8.70
C LEU A 69 -11.83 -16.23 -9.44
N PRO A 70 -10.90 -16.05 -10.41
CA PRO A 70 -10.70 -14.74 -11.02
C PRO A 70 -11.97 -14.13 -11.63
N PRO A 71 -12.76 -14.83 -12.46
CA PRO A 71 -14.01 -14.28 -12.99
C PRO A 71 -15.03 -13.92 -11.91
N GLN A 72 -15.11 -14.69 -10.84
CA GLN A 72 -16.01 -14.39 -9.71
C GLN A 72 -15.56 -13.12 -8.99
N LEU A 73 -14.25 -12.96 -8.76
CA LEU A 73 -13.66 -11.78 -8.12
C LEU A 73 -13.90 -10.53 -9.00
N PHE A 74 -13.66 -10.62 -10.31
CA PHE A 74 -13.88 -9.48 -11.21
C PHE A 74 -15.36 -9.08 -11.26
N GLY A 75 -16.26 -10.05 -11.27
CA GLY A 75 -17.71 -9.79 -11.17
C GLY A 75 -18.09 -9.14 -9.83
N HIS A 76 -17.49 -9.60 -8.73
CA HIS A 76 -17.72 -9.04 -7.39
C HIS A 76 -17.21 -7.59 -7.26
N LEU A 77 -16.06 -7.30 -7.84
CA LEU A 77 -15.44 -5.97 -7.84
C LEU A 77 -16.02 -5.05 -8.92
N GLY A 78 -16.63 -5.64 -9.95
CA GLY A 78 -17.18 -4.92 -11.10
C GLY A 78 -18.22 -3.87 -10.68
N GLY A 79 -18.07 -2.65 -11.17
CA GLY A 79 -18.93 -1.52 -10.86
C GLY A 79 -18.72 -0.86 -9.49
N LYS A 80 -17.93 -1.46 -8.61
CA LYS A 80 -17.64 -0.91 -7.28
C LYS A 80 -16.46 0.06 -7.30
N ARG A 81 -16.60 1.19 -6.62
CA ARG A 81 -15.53 2.18 -6.40
C ARG A 81 -14.71 1.80 -5.18
N ILE A 82 -13.75 0.91 -5.38
CA ILE A 82 -12.90 0.32 -4.35
C ILE A 82 -11.46 0.80 -4.52
N LEU A 83 -10.78 1.03 -3.40
CA LEU A 83 -9.33 1.11 -3.32
C LEU A 83 -8.78 -0.15 -2.65
N LEU A 84 -7.95 -0.90 -3.38
CA LEU A 84 -7.15 -1.98 -2.83
C LEU A 84 -5.76 -1.44 -2.47
N ILE A 85 -5.35 -1.61 -1.23
CA ILE A 85 -4.00 -1.29 -0.75
C ILE A 85 -3.29 -2.61 -0.52
N LEU A 86 -2.34 -2.92 -1.40
CA LEU A 86 -1.61 -4.18 -1.43
C LEU A 86 -0.22 -3.92 -0.86
N ASP A 87 -0.03 -4.28 0.41
CA ASP A 87 1.21 -3.96 1.11
C ASP A 87 2.24 -5.07 0.97
N ASN A 88 3.46 -4.68 0.62
CA ASN A 88 4.62 -5.56 0.50
C ASN A 88 4.53 -6.55 -0.67
N VAL A 89 4.43 -6.02 -1.91
CA VAL A 89 4.26 -6.84 -3.12
C VAL A 89 5.58 -7.30 -3.76
N GLU A 90 6.72 -7.02 -3.17
CA GLU A 90 8.04 -7.30 -3.77
C GLU A 90 8.29 -8.77 -4.16
N GLN A 91 7.67 -9.70 -3.45
CA GLN A 91 7.79 -11.14 -3.77
C GLN A 91 6.92 -11.56 -4.96
N LEU A 92 6.05 -10.66 -5.42
CA LEU A 92 5.05 -10.91 -6.45
C LEU A 92 5.27 -10.08 -7.71
N THR A 93 6.37 -9.31 -7.79
CA THR A 93 6.67 -8.40 -8.91
C THR A 93 6.85 -9.13 -10.24
N GLU A 94 7.43 -10.33 -10.23
CA GLU A 94 7.55 -11.18 -11.43
C GLU A 94 6.19 -11.58 -12.01
N ASN A 95 5.14 -11.54 -11.19
CA ASN A 95 3.76 -11.92 -11.55
C ASN A 95 2.81 -10.70 -11.56
N ALA A 96 3.32 -9.52 -11.90
CA ALA A 96 2.56 -8.28 -11.97
C ALA A 96 1.32 -8.34 -12.88
N GLN A 97 1.25 -9.33 -13.77
CA GLN A 97 0.08 -9.63 -14.61
C GLN A 97 -1.22 -9.83 -13.82
N HIS A 98 -1.15 -10.30 -12.56
CA HIS A 98 -2.33 -10.45 -11.70
C HIS A 98 -2.95 -9.09 -11.36
N PHE A 99 -2.11 -8.07 -11.10
CA PHE A 99 -2.58 -6.70 -10.85
C PHE A 99 -3.22 -6.11 -12.11
N LYS A 100 -2.62 -6.36 -13.27
CA LYS A 100 -3.19 -5.97 -14.55
C LYS A 100 -4.55 -6.63 -14.77
N ALA A 101 -4.67 -7.93 -14.54
CA ALA A 101 -5.92 -8.66 -14.70
C ALA A 101 -7.05 -8.09 -13.80
N ILE A 102 -6.74 -7.69 -12.56
CA ILE A 102 -7.72 -7.03 -11.68
C ILE A 102 -8.16 -5.70 -12.27
N LEU A 103 -7.22 -4.89 -12.75
CA LEU A 103 -7.53 -3.58 -13.35
C LEU A 103 -8.37 -3.71 -14.62
N ASP A 104 -8.08 -4.72 -15.46
CA ASP A 104 -8.83 -4.97 -16.69
C ASP A 104 -10.23 -5.52 -16.39
N GLY A 105 -10.34 -6.42 -15.41
CA GLY A 105 -11.60 -7.06 -15.03
C GLY A 105 -12.52 -6.20 -14.15
N ALA A 106 -11.97 -5.17 -13.48
CA ALA A 106 -12.71 -4.28 -12.58
C ALA A 106 -12.35 -2.81 -12.82
N PRO A 107 -12.95 -2.14 -13.83
CA PRO A 107 -12.53 -0.82 -14.30
C PRO A 107 -12.64 0.31 -13.26
N SER A 108 -13.49 0.19 -12.26
CA SER A 108 -13.69 1.20 -11.21
C SER A 108 -12.77 1.02 -10.00
N VAL A 109 -12.03 -0.09 -9.95
CA VAL A 109 -11.05 -0.37 -8.89
C VAL A 109 -9.79 0.46 -9.10
N ARG A 110 -9.23 0.92 -8.00
CA ARG A 110 -7.90 1.54 -7.92
C ARG A 110 -7.00 0.67 -7.04
N ILE A 111 -5.72 0.64 -7.36
CA ILE A 111 -4.73 -0.13 -6.62
C ILE A 111 -3.61 0.81 -6.16
N LEU A 112 -3.30 0.76 -4.87
CA LEU A 112 -2.08 1.30 -4.27
C LEU A 112 -1.23 0.13 -3.81
N THR A 113 0.01 0.04 -4.26
CA THR A 113 0.95 -0.98 -3.79
C THR A 113 2.11 -0.36 -3.03
N THR A 114 2.68 -1.09 -2.11
CA THR A 114 3.99 -0.77 -1.52
C THR A 114 5.00 -1.83 -1.94
N SER A 115 6.17 -1.40 -2.40
CA SER A 115 7.20 -2.30 -2.91
C SER A 115 8.60 -1.73 -2.75
N ARG A 116 9.62 -2.59 -2.82
CA ARG A 116 11.03 -2.19 -3.00
C ARG A 116 11.40 -2.08 -4.48
N GLU A 117 10.61 -2.71 -5.35
CA GLU A 117 10.82 -2.77 -6.78
C GLU A 117 9.57 -2.34 -7.53
N ARG A 118 9.75 -1.92 -8.79
CA ARG A 118 8.63 -1.58 -9.66
C ARG A 118 7.89 -2.83 -10.11
N LEU A 119 6.58 -2.70 -10.34
CA LEU A 119 5.79 -3.74 -10.98
C LEU A 119 6.03 -3.81 -12.51
N ASN A 120 6.61 -2.75 -13.08
CA ASN A 120 6.89 -2.62 -14.52
C ASN A 120 5.64 -2.79 -15.42
N LEU A 121 4.49 -2.35 -14.91
CA LEU A 121 3.25 -2.29 -15.69
C LEU A 121 3.13 -0.95 -16.41
N GLN A 122 2.53 -0.96 -17.61
CA GLN A 122 2.45 0.21 -18.49
C GLN A 122 1.74 1.40 -17.85
N ASP A 123 0.71 1.16 -17.05
CA ASP A 123 -0.10 2.21 -16.40
C ASP A 123 0.32 2.46 -14.94
N GLU A 124 1.48 1.96 -14.54
CA GLU A 124 2.02 2.13 -13.20
C GLU A 124 2.55 3.55 -13.00
N VAL A 125 1.98 4.27 -12.04
CA VAL A 125 2.55 5.52 -11.53
C VAL A 125 3.38 5.23 -10.30
N VAL A 126 4.67 5.54 -10.36
CA VAL A 126 5.60 5.28 -9.25
C VAL A 126 5.75 6.54 -8.41
N PHE A 127 5.39 6.41 -7.14
CA PHE A 127 5.70 7.40 -6.12
C PHE A 127 6.92 6.92 -5.30
N ARG A 128 8.05 7.60 -5.46
CA ARG A 128 9.25 7.29 -4.68
C ARG A 128 9.13 7.92 -3.28
N LEU A 129 9.31 7.09 -2.27
CA LEU A 129 9.39 7.54 -0.90
C LEU A 129 10.87 7.60 -0.52
N ASP A 130 11.38 8.83 -0.43
CA ASP A 130 12.74 9.09 0.03
C ASP A 130 12.77 9.09 1.56
N GLY A 131 13.95 8.79 2.12
CA GLY A 131 14.16 8.83 3.57
C GLY A 131 13.99 10.23 4.14
N LEU A 132 13.66 10.31 5.41
CA LEU A 132 13.70 11.56 6.15
C LEU A 132 15.13 12.11 6.12
N ARG A 133 15.25 13.42 5.97
CA ARG A 133 16.56 14.07 6.03
C ARG A 133 17.12 13.92 7.44
N VAL A 134 18.38 13.51 7.53
CA VAL A 134 19.12 13.51 8.78
C VAL A 134 19.95 14.80 8.84
N PRO A 135 19.98 15.53 9.97
CA PRO A 135 20.82 16.73 10.08
C PRO A 135 22.29 16.38 9.85
N ALA A 136 22.96 17.14 8.98
CA ALA A 136 24.39 16.94 8.71
C ALA A 136 25.26 17.22 9.95
N ASP A 137 24.82 18.14 10.80
CA ASP A 137 25.62 18.70 11.91
C ASP A 137 25.04 18.36 13.30
N GLY A 138 24.04 17.49 13.40
CA GLY A 138 23.48 17.04 14.68
C GLY A 138 22.67 18.07 15.48
N HIS A 139 22.56 19.32 15.00
CA HIS A 139 22.01 20.45 15.78
C HIS A 139 20.66 20.97 15.30
N ASP A 140 20.06 20.38 14.28
CA ASP A 140 18.75 20.82 13.78
C ASP A 140 17.62 20.07 14.52
N GLY A 141 17.29 20.54 15.71
CA GLY A 141 16.22 20.00 16.55
C GLY A 141 14.83 20.04 15.91
N ASN A 142 14.67 20.75 14.79
CA ASN A 142 13.42 20.82 14.03
C ASN A 142 13.39 19.87 12.81
N ASN A 143 14.31 18.91 12.77
CA ASN A 143 14.39 17.95 11.67
C ASN A 143 13.32 16.85 11.82
N GLU A 144 12.68 16.48 10.70
CA GLU A 144 11.61 15.48 10.66
C GLU A 144 12.03 14.11 11.21
N SER A 145 13.29 13.70 11.00
CA SER A 145 13.82 12.42 11.52
C SER A 145 13.98 12.46 13.04
N VAL A 146 14.45 13.58 13.61
CA VAL A 146 14.57 13.78 15.05
C VAL A 146 13.18 13.81 15.69
N ALA A 147 12.24 14.57 15.12
CA ALA A 147 10.86 14.62 15.60
C ALA A 147 10.18 13.25 15.58
N LEU A 148 10.40 12.46 14.53
CA LEU A 148 9.89 11.09 14.45
C LEU A 148 10.51 10.20 15.52
N PHE A 149 11.84 10.24 15.68
CA PHE A 149 12.54 9.47 16.71
C PHE A 149 12.01 9.80 18.10
N LEU A 150 11.92 11.09 18.45
CA LEU A 150 11.42 11.53 19.75
C LEU A 150 9.99 11.08 20.01
N ARG A 151 9.11 11.15 18.99
CA ARG A 151 7.73 10.66 19.08
C ARG A 151 7.67 9.18 19.45
N TYR A 152 8.52 8.34 18.87
CA TYR A 152 8.57 6.92 19.19
C TYR A 152 9.27 6.63 20.52
N ALA A 153 10.35 7.35 20.82
CA ALA A 153 11.07 7.23 22.09
C ALA A 153 10.17 7.56 23.30
N LEU A 154 9.41 8.66 23.22
CA LEU A 154 8.44 9.04 24.25
C LEU A 154 7.28 8.04 24.39
N ARG A 155 6.87 7.39 23.31
CA ARG A 155 5.88 6.30 23.38
C ARG A 155 6.43 5.05 24.07
N ALA A 156 7.70 4.72 23.82
CA ALA A 156 8.36 3.57 24.42
C ALA A 156 8.72 3.81 25.89
N ASN A 157 9.08 5.05 26.23
CA ASN A 157 9.39 5.46 27.58
C ASN A 157 8.81 6.87 27.87
N PRO A 158 7.62 6.95 28.48
CA PRO A 158 6.96 8.22 28.78
C PRO A 158 7.74 9.10 29.79
N LEU A 159 8.73 8.55 30.49
CA LEU A 159 9.59 9.26 31.44
C LEU A 159 10.86 9.83 30.79
N LEU A 160 11.02 9.67 29.49
CA LEU A 160 12.16 10.23 28.77
C LEU A 160 12.07 11.77 28.81
N THR A 161 13.06 12.40 29.45
CA THR A 161 13.24 13.84 29.35
C THR A 161 14.24 14.15 28.26
N VAL A 162 13.88 15.04 27.34
CA VAL A 162 14.78 15.53 26.30
C VAL A 162 15.18 16.94 26.71
N ASP A 163 16.47 17.14 26.98
CA ASP A 163 16.99 18.49 27.24
C ASP A 163 17.06 19.25 25.91
N ASP A 164 16.39 20.40 25.84
CA ASP A 164 16.36 21.28 24.64
C ASP A 164 17.72 21.94 24.33
N ASN A 165 18.78 21.58 25.04
CA ASN A 165 20.12 22.20 24.98
C ASN A 165 21.23 21.23 24.53
N ALA A 166 20.93 20.17 23.79
CA ALA A 166 21.97 19.28 23.26
C ALA A 166 22.17 19.45 21.74
#